data_69ef5b0afc63ad59aec6783becd85f48
#
_entry.id   69ef5b0afc63ad59aec6783becd85f48
#
_cell.length_a   1.000
_cell.length_b   1.000
_cell.length_c   1.000
_cell.angle_alpha   90.00
_cell.angle_beta   90.00
_cell.angle_gamma   90.00
#
_symmetry.space_group_name_H-M   'P 1'
#
loop_
_entity.id
_entity.type
_entity.pdbx_description
1 polymer ?
#
loop_
_entity_poly.entity_id
_entity_poly.type
_entity_poly.pdbx_seq_one_letter_code
_entity_poly.pdbx_strand_id
1 'polypeptide(L)'
;MRSKRRVIGIIIAIVFVFLMSAFLLSNNLIEAQGTKDKQFNSIQVQKGDTLWKIAKKYMGNEYSSVDDYIEEVCQTNHIYDGKITEDMYLVIPYYK
;
A
#
# COMPACT_ATOMS: atom_id res chain seq x y z
N MET A 1 39.73 37.64 -9.99
CA MET A 1 38.37 37.71 -9.42
C MET A 1 37.28 37.14 -10.32
N ARG A 2 37.34 37.35 -11.63
CA ARG A 2 36.32 36.79 -12.55
C ARG A 2 36.33 35.27 -12.61
N SER A 3 37.47 34.60 -12.47
CA SER A 3 37.59 33.15 -12.49
C SER A 3 36.98 32.48 -11.26
N LYS A 4 37.04 33.12 -10.09
CA LYS A 4 36.44 32.57 -8.85
C LYS A 4 34.93 32.54 -8.91
N ARG A 5 34.27 33.55 -9.49
CA ARG A 5 32.82 33.57 -9.65
C ARG A 5 32.33 32.49 -10.60
N ARG A 6 33.04 32.25 -11.69
CA ARG A 6 32.72 31.17 -12.63
C ARG A 6 32.86 29.79 -12.00
N VAL A 7 33.94 29.60 -11.23
CA VAL A 7 34.19 28.34 -10.54
C VAL A 7 33.10 28.05 -9.49
N ILE A 8 32.74 29.08 -8.71
CA ILE A 8 31.66 28.95 -7.71
C ILE A 8 30.33 28.60 -8.38
N GLY A 9 30.00 29.26 -9.49
CA GLY A 9 28.78 28.96 -10.24
C GLY A 9 28.74 27.53 -10.78
N ILE A 10 29.87 27.05 -11.28
CA ILE A 10 30.00 25.67 -11.78
C ILE A 10 29.85 24.67 -10.62
N ILE A 11 30.47 24.91 -9.49
CA ILE A 11 30.39 24.06 -8.30
C ILE A 11 28.95 23.98 -7.80
N ILE A 12 28.24 25.11 -7.72
CA ILE A 12 26.83 25.15 -7.30
C ILE A 12 25.97 24.35 -8.28
N ALA A 13 26.18 24.48 -9.58
CA ALA A 13 25.44 23.74 -10.59
C ALA A 13 25.65 22.23 -10.46
N ILE A 14 26.89 21.79 -10.24
CA ILE A 14 27.25 20.39 -10.05
C ILE A 14 26.56 19.81 -8.80
N VAL A 15 26.63 20.53 -7.68
CA VAL A 15 25.99 20.14 -6.42
C VAL A 15 24.50 20.03 -6.59
N PHE A 16 23.86 20.96 -7.29
CA PHE A 16 22.43 20.96 -7.53
C PHE A 16 22.02 19.73 -8.37
N VAL A 17 22.74 19.45 -9.44
CA VAL A 17 22.48 18.25 -10.27
C VAL A 17 22.66 16.97 -9.46
N PHE A 18 23.67 16.93 -8.61
CA PHE A 18 23.92 15.77 -7.76
C PHE A 18 22.81 15.53 -6.76
N LEU A 19 22.30 16.58 -6.12
CA LEU A 19 21.17 16.51 -5.19
C LEU A 19 19.87 16.07 -5.89
N MET A 20 19.62 16.59 -7.08
CA MET A 20 18.46 16.19 -7.87
C MET A 20 18.53 14.72 -8.30
N SER A 21 19.69 14.25 -8.70
CA SER A 21 19.90 12.84 -9.05
C SER A 21 19.68 11.92 -7.86
N ALA A 22 20.20 12.29 -6.68
CA ALA A 22 20.00 11.51 -5.46
C ALA A 22 18.53 11.45 -5.06
N PHE A 23 17.80 12.55 -5.20
CA PHE A 23 16.37 12.60 -4.91
C PHE A 23 15.58 11.66 -5.84
N LEU A 24 15.85 11.71 -7.14
CA LEU A 24 15.18 10.83 -8.10
C LEU A 24 15.51 9.35 -7.88
N LEU A 25 16.76 9.04 -7.57
CA LEU A 25 17.18 7.68 -7.25
C LEU A 25 16.52 7.15 -5.98
N SER A 26 16.38 7.99 -4.95
CA SER A 26 15.70 7.62 -3.70
C SER A 26 14.24 7.26 -3.94
N ASN A 27 13.52 8.01 -4.76
CA ASN A 27 12.14 7.71 -5.12
C ASN A 27 12.03 6.39 -5.88
N ASN A 28 12.92 6.16 -6.84
CA ASN A 28 12.95 4.92 -7.59
C ASN A 28 13.30 3.71 -6.72
N LEU A 29 14.20 3.88 -5.76
CA LEU A 29 14.56 2.82 -4.82
C LEU A 29 13.39 2.43 -3.91
N ILE A 30 12.59 3.40 -3.46
CA ILE A 30 11.38 3.15 -2.67
C ILE A 30 10.38 2.34 -3.50
N GLU A 31 10.17 2.67 -4.75
CA GLU A 31 9.32 1.90 -5.65
C GLU A 31 9.89 0.51 -5.95
N ALA A 32 11.19 0.41 -6.17
CA ALA A 32 11.88 -0.85 -6.50
C ALA A 32 11.94 -1.84 -5.33
N GLN A 33 11.84 -1.38 -4.09
CA GLN A 33 11.81 -2.25 -2.90
C GLN A 33 10.44 -2.91 -2.70
N GLY A 34 9.50 -2.66 -3.63
CA GLY A 34 8.31 -3.45 -3.78
C GLY A 34 7.36 -3.37 -2.60
N THR A 35 6.69 -2.23 -2.44
CA THR A 35 5.41 -2.26 -1.74
C THR A 35 4.52 -3.25 -2.49
N LYS A 36 4.05 -4.27 -1.80
CA LYS A 36 3.07 -5.19 -2.37
C LYS A 36 1.84 -4.39 -2.81
N ASP A 37 1.33 -4.71 -3.98
CA ASP A 37 0.13 -4.06 -4.49
C ASP A 37 -1.12 -4.66 -3.84
N LYS A 38 -2.08 -3.81 -3.53
CA LYS A 38 -3.38 -4.25 -3.03
C LYS A 38 -4.17 -4.86 -4.18
N GLN A 39 -4.60 -6.09 -3.98
CA GLN A 39 -5.44 -6.85 -4.90
C GLN A 39 -6.77 -7.15 -4.24
N PHE A 40 -7.78 -7.52 -5.02
CA PHE A 40 -9.09 -7.92 -4.51
C PHE A 40 -9.44 -9.29 -5.08
N ASN A 41 -10.03 -10.12 -4.24
CA ASN A 41 -10.50 -11.45 -4.63
C ASN A 41 -11.93 -11.66 -4.13
N SER A 42 -12.72 -12.38 -4.92
CA SER A 42 -14.10 -12.74 -4.54
C SER A 42 -14.11 -14.14 -3.95
N ILE A 43 -14.66 -14.26 -2.75
CA ILE A 43 -14.84 -15.55 -2.08
C ILE A 43 -16.32 -15.77 -1.80
N GLN A 44 -16.74 -17.03 -1.73
CA GLN A 44 -18.08 -17.38 -1.32
C GLN A 44 -18.10 -17.68 0.18
N VAL A 45 -19.04 -17.06 0.90
CA VAL A 45 -19.22 -17.31 2.33
C VAL A 45 -19.80 -18.71 2.53
N GLN A 46 -19.12 -19.50 3.35
CA GLN A 46 -19.53 -20.86 3.68
C GLN A 46 -20.34 -20.88 4.98
N LYS A 47 -21.09 -21.96 5.18
CA LYS A 47 -21.85 -22.15 6.41
C LYS A 47 -20.93 -22.08 7.63
N GLY A 48 -21.28 -21.24 8.60
CA GLY A 48 -20.48 -21.05 9.81
C GLY A 48 -19.36 -20.02 9.69
N ASP A 49 -19.17 -19.42 8.52
CA ASP A 49 -18.19 -18.37 8.35
C ASP A 49 -18.62 -17.09 9.07
N THR A 50 -17.63 -16.41 9.65
CA THR A 50 -17.82 -15.08 10.24
C THR A 50 -16.79 -14.14 9.64
N LEU A 51 -17.04 -12.83 9.73
CA LEU A 51 -16.07 -11.83 9.28
C LEU A 51 -14.74 -12.00 10.00
N TRP A 52 -14.76 -12.35 11.27
CA TRP A 52 -13.54 -12.54 12.06
C TRP A 52 -12.73 -13.73 11.55
N LYS A 53 -13.37 -14.86 11.27
CA LYS A 53 -12.71 -16.05 10.72
C LYS A 53 -12.13 -15.77 9.33
N ILE A 54 -12.89 -15.10 8.48
CA ILE A 54 -12.45 -14.72 7.14
C ILE A 54 -11.25 -13.77 7.24
N ALA A 55 -11.31 -12.78 8.11
CA ALA A 55 -10.22 -11.85 8.32
C ALA A 55 -8.95 -12.57 8.77
N LYS A 56 -9.05 -13.48 9.74
CA LYS A 56 -7.90 -14.26 10.22
C LYS A 56 -7.27 -15.13 9.12
N LYS A 57 -8.07 -15.60 8.19
CA LYS A 57 -7.60 -16.46 7.10
C LYS A 57 -6.90 -15.67 6.00
N TYR A 58 -7.40 -14.49 5.66
CA TYR A 58 -6.96 -13.76 4.47
C TYR A 58 -6.14 -12.50 4.76
N MET A 59 -6.22 -11.92 5.95
CA MET A 59 -5.43 -10.73 6.24
C MET A 59 -3.93 -11.07 6.31
N GLY A 60 -3.12 -10.19 5.76
CA GLY A 60 -1.68 -10.27 5.86
C GLY A 60 -1.14 -9.35 6.96
N ASN A 61 0.19 -9.19 6.97
CA ASN A 61 0.89 -8.35 7.94
C ASN A 61 0.73 -6.84 7.68
N GLU A 62 0.09 -6.47 6.59
CA GLU A 62 -0.11 -5.08 6.18
C GLU A 62 -1.18 -4.35 7.00
N TYR A 63 -1.99 -5.09 7.74
CA TYR A 63 -3.05 -4.55 8.58
C TYR A 63 -2.60 -4.54 10.04
N SER A 64 -2.93 -3.46 10.76
CA SER A 64 -2.54 -3.31 12.15
C SER A 64 -3.37 -4.17 13.09
N SER A 65 -4.60 -4.52 12.71
CA SER A 65 -5.48 -5.37 13.51
C SER A 65 -6.50 -6.09 12.65
N VAL A 66 -7.12 -7.13 13.23
CA VAL A 66 -8.23 -7.84 12.60
C VAL A 66 -9.42 -6.89 12.37
N ASP A 67 -9.69 -6.01 13.33
CA ASP A 67 -10.79 -5.04 13.23
C ASP A 67 -10.60 -4.09 12.05
N ASP A 68 -9.37 -3.63 11.80
CA ASP A 68 -9.06 -2.78 10.65
C ASP A 68 -9.35 -3.49 9.33
N TYR A 69 -8.98 -4.76 9.24
CA TYR A 69 -9.26 -5.58 8.06
C TYR A 69 -10.76 -5.76 7.85
N ILE A 70 -11.49 -6.10 8.92
CA ILE A 70 -12.95 -6.28 8.86
C ILE A 70 -13.63 -5.00 8.42
N GLU A 71 -13.21 -3.86 8.95
CA GLU A 71 -13.75 -2.56 8.54
C GLU A 71 -13.57 -2.31 7.05
N GLU A 72 -12.40 -2.59 6.51
CA GLU A 72 -12.16 -2.43 5.07
C GLU A 72 -13.01 -3.40 4.24
N VAL A 73 -13.13 -4.65 4.67
CA VAL A 73 -13.99 -5.64 4.00
C VAL A 73 -15.43 -5.17 3.99
N CYS A 74 -15.92 -4.67 5.11
CA CYS A 74 -17.29 -4.15 5.21
C CYS A 74 -17.51 -2.94 4.30
N GLN A 75 -16.58 -2.02 4.27
CA GLN A 75 -16.67 -0.85 3.38
C GLN A 75 -16.65 -1.24 1.91
N THR A 76 -15.77 -2.16 1.53
CA THR A 76 -15.64 -2.63 0.15
C THR A 76 -16.91 -3.29 -0.34
N ASN A 77 -17.61 -4.03 0.54
CA ASN A 77 -18.80 -4.80 0.19
C ASN A 77 -20.11 -4.10 0.57
N HIS A 78 -20.05 -2.88 1.07
CA HIS A 78 -21.23 -2.12 1.52
C HIS A 78 -22.02 -2.84 2.62
N ILE A 79 -21.31 -3.47 3.54
CA ILE A 79 -21.89 -4.14 4.70
C ILE A 79 -21.83 -3.17 5.88
N TYR A 80 -22.97 -2.68 6.35
CA TYR A 80 -23.02 -1.68 7.41
C TYR A 80 -23.43 -2.24 8.77
N ASP A 81 -24.02 -3.44 8.79
CA ASP A 81 -24.46 -4.11 10.01
C ASP A 81 -23.51 -5.23 10.45
N GLY A 82 -22.42 -5.44 9.73
CA GLY A 82 -21.45 -6.50 10.02
C GLY A 82 -21.95 -7.91 9.81
N LYS A 83 -23.08 -8.08 9.16
CA LYS A 83 -23.69 -9.39 8.95
C LYS A 83 -23.39 -9.93 7.57
N ILE A 84 -22.96 -11.18 7.53
CA ILE A 84 -22.75 -11.93 6.29
C ILE A 84 -23.65 -13.18 6.32
N THR A 85 -24.04 -13.65 5.14
CA THR A 85 -24.90 -14.82 5.00
C THR A 85 -24.21 -15.89 4.15
N GLU A 86 -24.56 -17.14 4.42
CA GLU A 86 -24.14 -18.29 3.62
C GLU A 86 -24.48 -18.05 2.14
N ASP A 87 -23.59 -18.49 1.26
CA ASP A 87 -23.70 -18.36 -0.20
C ASP A 87 -23.54 -16.93 -0.76
N MET A 88 -23.36 -15.95 0.10
CA MET A 88 -23.01 -14.61 -0.29
C MET A 88 -21.58 -14.56 -0.86
N TYR A 89 -21.36 -13.75 -1.89
CA TYR A 89 -20.02 -13.48 -2.39
C TYR A 89 -19.46 -12.24 -1.70
N LEU A 90 -18.20 -12.35 -1.27
CA LEU A 90 -17.53 -11.29 -0.52
C LEU A 90 -16.22 -10.94 -1.24
N VAL A 91 -16.04 -9.67 -1.56
CA VAL A 91 -14.79 -9.17 -2.13
C VAL A 91 -13.84 -8.82 -0.98
N ILE A 92 -12.68 -9.47 -0.96
CA ILE A 92 -11.71 -9.27 0.11
C ILE A 92 -10.42 -8.69 -0.46
N PRO A 93 -9.77 -7.76 0.27
CA PRO A 93 -8.46 -7.27 -0.11
C PRO A 93 -7.35 -8.19 0.35
N TYR A 94 -6.28 -8.25 -0.44
CA TYR A 94 -5.04 -8.91 -0.06
C TYR A 94 -3.88 -8.22 -0.74
N TYR A 95 -2.68 -8.45 -0.22
CA TYR A 95 -1.46 -7.89 -0.80
C TYR A 95 -0.62 -8.98 -1.44
N LYS A 96 -0.14 -8.68 -2.64
CA LYS A 96 0.66 -9.63 -3.40
C LYS A 96 1.89 -8.97 -4.00
#